data_b0dc7d866cff1e405c09088e515f4ae5
#
_entry.id   b0dc7d866cff1e405c09088e515f4ae5
#
_cell.length_a   1.000
_cell.length_b   1.000
_cell.length_c   1.000
_cell.angle_alpha   90.00
_cell.angle_beta   90.00
_cell.angle_gamma   90.00
#
_symmetry.space_group_name_H-M   'P 1'
#
loop_
_entity.id
_entity.type
_entity.pdbx_description
1 polymer ?
#
loop_
_entity_poly.entity_id
_entity_poly.type
_entity_poly.pdbx_seq_one_letter_code
_entity_poly.pdbx_strand_id
1 'polypeptide(L)'
;NQASIGKAVGTRAVSCVIMTGNMIGENGDAAPALALLEQLPAGSKVLFLPGSGDPSPYATTAHASLSPYADWAQALIDAGVTMLDVPVSFTREKSTIWFVPEDLYTLNIPSARKAYQKQLDGLNALPTLTADQAALQRLAVYQLDRFDRIEAAMAEMTNKDMQVCVSGMPLTQEYITTAKQNADPKAVCAMNNVDLIVTGGYCGGQWRIPGMGALYVPELGWFPEDSQVQGLSFFGGIWQYVSPGLGKGLIYPWWMGFRLFNSPAVTTITLSKNIS
;
A
#
# COMPACT_ATOMS: atom_id res chain seq x y z
N ASN A 1 -8.72 11.78 16.75
CA ASN A 1 -9.21 11.00 17.89
C ASN A 1 -9.57 9.58 17.43
N GLN A 2 -8.71 8.60 17.78
CA GLN A 2 -8.81 7.21 17.33
C GLN A 2 -10.14 6.54 17.76
N ALA A 3 -10.67 6.90 18.91
CA ALA A 3 -11.98 6.42 19.37
C ALA A 3 -13.14 6.79 18.42
N SER A 4 -13.01 7.89 17.67
CA SER A 4 -14.01 8.26 16.65
C SER A 4 -13.93 7.35 15.42
N ILE A 5 -12.76 6.80 15.12
CA ILE A 5 -12.55 5.84 14.03
C ILE A 5 -13.22 4.50 14.39
N GLY A 6 -12.99 4.00 15.61
CA GLY A 6 -13.68 2.81 16.12
C GLY A 6 -15.21 2.93 16.05
N LYS A 7 -15.76 4.11 16.41
CA LYS A 7 -17.20 4.40 16.24
C LYS A 7 -17.64 4.44 14.78
N ALA A 8 -16.82 4.99 13.88
CA ALA A 8 -17.16 5.07 12.44
C ALA A 8 -17.15 3.69 11.76
N VAL A 9 -16.21 2.81 12.13
CA VAL A 9 -16.19 1.43 11.69
C VAL A 9 -17.35 0.64 12.32
N GLY A 10 -17.67 0.94 13.57
CA GLY A 10 -18.84 0.43 14.30
C GLY A 10 -18.80 -1.10 14.46
N THR A 11 -20.01 -1.70 14.48
CA THR A 11 -20.21 -3.14 14.61
C THR A 11 -20.20 -3.87 13.25
N ARG A 12 -19.72 -3.23 12.19
CA ARG A 12 -19.69 -3.85 10.86
C ARG A 12 -18.72 -5.03 10.85
N ALA A 13 -19.11 -6.13 10.23
CA ALA A 13 -18.20 -7.22 9.95
C ALA A 13 -17.22 -6.78 8.86
N VAL A 14 -15.99 -6.46 9.27
CA VAL A 14 -14.90 -6.08 8.37
C VAL A 14 -13.96 -7.28 8.23
N SER A 15 -13.83 -7.80 7.01
CA SER A 15 -12.93 -8.93 6.74
C SER A 15 -11.48 -8.50 6.61
N CYS A 16 -11.26 -7.34 6.01
CA CYS A 16 -9.93 -6.80 5.77
C CYS A 16 -9.92 -5.27 5.93
N VAL A 17 -8.87 -4.75 6.53
CA VAL A 17 -8.56 -3.31 6.59
C VAL A 17 -7.31 -3.08 5.75
N ILE A 18 -7.38 -2.11 4.83
CA ILE A 18 -6.25 -1.72 3.99
C ILE A 18 -5.78 -0.34 4.43
N MET A 19 -4.54 -0.24 4.85
CA MET A 19 -3.86 1.02 5.15
C MET A 19 -2.90 1.34 4.01
N THR A 20 -3.16 2.43 3.28
CA THR A 20 -2.48 2.82 2.05
C THR A 20 -1.38 3.85 2.28
N GLY A 21 -0.62 3.69 3.36
CA GLY A 21 0.57 4.47 3.65
C GLY A 21 0.38 5.80 4.38
N ASN A 22 1.51 6.44 4.65
CA ASN A 22 1.64 7.71 5.38
C ASN A 22 1.04 7.63 6.80
N MET A 23 1.22 6.48 7.47
CA MET A 23 0.69 6.20 8.80
C MET A 23 1.74 6.38 9.89
N ILE A 24 3.02 6.26 9.54
CA ILE A 24 4.15 6.27 10.49
C ILE A 24 4.78 7.66 10.53
N GLY A 25 4.84 8.35 9.40
CA GLY A 25 5.55 9.62 9.28
C GLY A 25 7.06 9.46 9.25
N GLU A 26 7.76 10.56 8.98
CA GLU A 26 9.21 10.57 8.72
C GLU A 26 10.08 10.08 9.89
N ASN A 27 9.57 10.18 11.13
CA ASN A 27 10.33 9.84 12.35
C ASN A 27 10.27 8.34 12.71
N GLY A 28 9.53 7.52 11.97
CA GLY A 28 9.38 6.10 12.32
C GLY A 28 8.55 5.82 13.58
N ASP A 29 7.74 6.77 14.06
CA ASP A 29 6.88 6.56 15.21
C ASP A 29 5.65 5.73 14.83
N ALA A 30 5.63 4.47 15.27
CA ALA A 30 4.52 3.54 15.04
C ALA A 30 3.39 3.66 16.07
N ALA A 31 3.58 4.39 17.19
CA ALA A 31 2.60 4.42 18.27
C ALA A 31 1.19 4.87 17.84
N PRO A 32 1.01 5.90 16.99
CA PRO A 32 -0.31 6.27 16.50
C PRO A 32 -0.99 5.19 15.66
N ALA A 33 -0.22 4.45 14.85
CA ALA A 33 -0.74 3.35 14.04
C ALA A 33 -1.11 2.14 14.92
N LEU A 34 -0.27 1.78 15.89
CA LEU A 34 -0.55 0.72 16.86
C LEU A 34 -1.83 1.02 17.66
N ALA A 35 -1.97 2.24 18.16
CA ALA A 35 -3.18 2.64 18.89
C ALA A 35 -4.44 2.69 17.99
N LEU A 36 -4.30 2.86 16.67
CA LEU A 36 -5.39 2.69 15.72
C LEU A 36 -5.80 1.22 15.59
N LEU A 37 -4.83 0.29 15.55
CA LEU A 37 -5.12 -1.15 15.44
C LEU A 37 -6.02 -1.64 16.57
N GLU A 38 -5.84 -1.14 17.80
CA GLU A 38 -6.67 -1.48 18.97
C GLU A 38 -8.14 -1.07 18.79
N GLN A 39 -8.43 -0.14 17.89
CA GLN A 39 -9.79 0.34 17.63
C GLN A 39 -10.47 -0.39 16.46
N LEU A 40 -9.76 -1.27 15.77
CA LEU A 40 -10.30 -2.02 14.63
C LEU A 40 -11.14 -3.22 15.12
N PRO A 41 -12.13 -3.67 14.32
CA PRO A 41 -12.93 -4.83 14.67
C PRO A 41 -12.05 -6.08 14.86
N ALA A 42 -12.29 -6.80 15.95
CA ALA A 42 -11.57 -8.03 16.25
C ALA A 42 -11.70 -9.03 15.09
N GLY A 43 -10.59 -9.69 14.73
CA GLY A 43 -10.55 -10.69 13.65
C GLY A 43 -10.44 -10.12 12.24
N SER A 44 -10.43 -8.79 12.07
CA SER A 44 -10.08 -8.19 10.77
C SER A 44 -8.62 -8.44 10.46
N LYS A 45 -8.32 -8.87 9.23
CA LYS A 45 -6.95 -8.86 8.74
C LYS A 45 -6.56 -7.42 8.36
N VAL A 46 -5.37 -6.99 8.74
CA VAL A 46 -4.86 -5.65 8.42
C VAL A 46 -3.72 -5.78 7.43
N LEU A 47 -3.89 -5.17 6.25
CA LEU A 47 -2.85 -5.04 5.23
C LEU A 47 -2.31 -3.61 5.28
N PHE A 48 -1.00 -3.47 5.30
CA PHE A 48 -0.35 -2.17 5.28
C PHE A 48 0.63 -2.08 4.11
N LEU A 49 0.39 -1.13 3.21
CA LEU A 49 1.31 -0.73 2.17
C LEU A 49 1.98 0.58 2.60
N PRO A 50 3.30 0.64 2.83
CA PRO A 50 4.00 1.88 3.15
C PRO A 50 3.83 2.93 2.05
N GLY A 51 3.58 4.17 2.43
CA GLY A 51 3.51 5.30 1.51
C GLY A 51 4.83 6.05 1.40
N SER A 52 4.88 7.03 0.52
CA SER A 52 6.09 7.84 0.29
C SER A 52 6.51 8.70 1.50
N GLY A 53 5.60 8.96 2.42
CA GLY A 53 5.87 9.70 3.66
C GLY A 53 6.22 8.80 4.85
N ASP A 54 6.15 7.48 4.71
CA ASP A 54 6.65 6.55 5.71
C ASP A 54 8.13 6.29 5.47
N PRO A 55 8.95 6.05 6.51
CA PRO A 55 10.32 5.59 6.33
C PRO A 55 10.36 4.23 5.61
N SER A 56 11.51 3.87 5.03
CA SER A 56 11.67 2.53 4.46
C SER A 56 11.24 1.45 5.47
N PRO A 57 10.42 0.49 5.07
CA PRO A 57 10.02 -0.61 5.93
C PRO A 57 11.16 -1.61 6.17
N TYR A 58 12.24 -1.50 5.41
CA TYR A 58 13.36 -2.44 5.47
C TYR A 58 14.56 -1.84 6.18
N ALA A 59 15.21 -2.65 7.00
CA ALA A 59 16.41 -2.26 7.73
C ALA A 59 17.66 -2.31 6.83
N THR A 60 18.27 -1.16 6.59
CA THR A 60 19.51 -1.01 5.83
C THR A 60 20.73 -0.74 6.71
N THR A 61 20.51 -0.50 8.01
CA THR A 61 21.52 -0.25 9.02
C THR A 61 21.33 -1.18 10.21
N ALA A 62 22.33 -1.27 11.07
CA ALA A 62 22.25 -2.05 12.29
C ALA A 62 21.13 -1.54 13.20
N HIS A 63 20.37 -2.45 13.76
CA HIS A 63 19.29 -2.19 14.73
C HIS A 63 19.21 -3.36 15.73
N ALA A 64 18.43 -3.17 16.79
CA ALA A 64 18.37 -4.15 17.88
C ALA A 64 17.78 -5.50 17.45
N SER A 65 16.83 -5.50 16.54
CA SER A 65 16.23 -6.70 15.97
C SER A 65 17.13 -7.30 14.88
N LEU A 66 17.07 -8.62 14.70
CA LEU A 66 17.68 -9.32 13.55
C LEU A 66 16.71 -9.42 12.36
N SER A 67 15.58 -8.75 12.43
CA SER A 67 14.58 -8.70 11.34
C SER A 67 15.15 -8.01 10.10
N PRO A 68 14.71 -8.38 8.89
CA PRO A 68 14.93 -7.59 7.68
C PRO A 68 14.12 -6.29 7.64
N TYR A 69 13.12 -6.17 8.53
CA TYR A 69 12.29 -4.98 8.66
C TYR A 69 12.87 -3.97 9.64
N ALA A 70 12.61 -2.68 9.39
CA ALA A 70 12.87 -1.61 10.34
C ALA A 70 12.00 -1.78 11.61
N ASP A 71 12.45 -1.23 12.74
CA ASP A 71 11.80 -1.44 14.05
C ASP A 71 10.31 -1.07 14.03
N TRP A 72 9.94 0.01 13.35
CA TRP A 72 8.55 0.43 13.25
C TRP A 72 7.68 -0.58 12.46
N ALA A 73 8.23 -1.15 11.37
CA ALA A 73 7.53 -2.12 10.55
C ALA A 73 7.42 -3.47 11.29
N GLN A 74 8.49 -3.86 11.99
CA GLN A 74 8.45 -5.03 12.85
C GLN A 74 7.41 -4.89 13.97
N ALA A 75 7.31 -3.73 14.61
CA ALA A 75 6.30 -3.48 15.64
C ALA A 75 4.85 -3.65 15.11
N LEU A 76 4.58 -3.22 13.88
CA LEU A 76 3.28 -3.46 13.23
C LEU A 76 3.05 -4.95 12.93
N ILE A 77 4.07 -5.65 12.45
CA ILE A 77 4.01 -7.10 12.17
C ILE A 77 3.71 -7.86 13.47
N ASP A 78 4.40 -7.54 14.55
CA ASP A 78 4.20 -8.14 15.89
C ASP A 78 2.78 -7.86 16.43
N ALA A 79 2.18 -6.74 16.04
CA ALA A 79 0.77 -6.41 16.32
C ALA A 79 -0.25 -7.07 15.37
N GLY A 80 0.21 -7.96 14.45
CA GLY A 80 -0.67 -8.72 13.56
C GLY A 80 -0.95 -8.05 12.21
N VAL A 81 -0.23 -6.99 11.85
CA VAL A 81 -0.33 -6.37 10.52
C VAL A 81 0.46 -7.19 9.50
N THR A 82 -0.11 -7.39 8.34
CA THR A 82 0.58 -7.95 7.18
C THR A 82 1.12 -6.80 6.33
N MET A 83 2.45 -6.71 6.22
CA MET A 83 3.08 -5.81 5.26
C MET A 83 2.73 -6.29 3.84
N LEU A 84 2.11 -5.41 3.06
CA LEU A 84 1.69 -5.74 1.71
C LEU A 84 2.86 -5.52 0.73
N ASP A 85 3.82 -6.42 0.78
CA ASP A 85 4.99 -6.46 -0.11
C ASP A 85 5.00 -7.70 -1.02
N VAL A 86 4.05 -8.60 -0.80
CA VAL A 86 3.74 -9.79 -1.60
C VAL A 86 2.23 -9.79 -1.84
N PRO A 87 1.71 -10.31 -2.95
CA PRO A 87 0.27 -10.45 -3.15
C PRO A 87 -0.38 -11.29 -2.04
N VAL A 88 -1.51 -10.82 -1.52
CA VAL A 88 -2.25 -11.50 -0.44
C VAL A 88 -3.66 -11.85 -0.92
N SER A 89 -4.06 -13.10 -0.75
CA SER A 89 -5.39 -13.56 -1.14
C SER A 89 -6.33 -13.73 0.04
N PHE A 90 -7.61 -13.56 -0.27
CA PHE A 90 -8.74 -13.91 0.59
C PHE A 90 -9.72 -14.73 -0.21
N THR A 91 -9.95 -15.96 0.23
CA THR A 91 -10.91 -16.86 -0.39
C THR A 91 -12.14 -16.97 0.50
N ARG A 92 -13.29 -16.73 -0.09
CA ARG A 92 -14.59 -16.98 0.54
C ARG A 92 -15.45 -17.80 -0.41
N GLU A 93 -15.89 -18.97 0.03
CA GLU A 93 -16.61 -19.93 -0.79
C GLU A 93 -15.81 -20.32 -2.03
N LYS A 94 -16.25 -19.89 -3.22
CA LYS A 94 -15.61 -20.18 -4.51
C LYS A 94 -15.00 -18.92 -5.16
N SER A 95 -14.89 -17.82 -4.40
CA SER A 95 -14.39 -16.54 -4.90
C SER A 95 -13.10 -16.17 -4.18
N THR A 96 -12.07 -15.87 -4.93
CA THR A 96 -10.78 -15.38 -4.41
C THR A 96 -10.57 -13.93 -4.85
N ILE A 97 -10.10 -13.12 -3.91
CA ILE A 97 -9.72 -11.73 -4.14
C ILE A 97 -8.24 -11.63 -3.79
N TRP A 98 -7.45 -11.10 -4.69
CA TRP A 98 -6.04 -10.81 -4.49
C TRP A 98 -5.84 -9.32 -4.26
N PHE A 99 -5.13 -8.97 -3.20
CA PHE A 99 -4.61 -7.63 -2.96
C PHE A 99 -3.14 -7.61 -3.40
N VAL A 100 -2.85 -6.80 -4.40
CA VAL A 100 -1.54 -6.77 -5.06
C VAL A 100 -0.96 -5.37 -4.90
N PRO A 101 0.25 -5.21 -4.32
CA PRO A 101 0.92 -3.92 -4.28
C PRO A 101 1.23 -3.45 -5.70
N GLU A 102 1.04 -2.17 -5.94
CA GLU A 102 1.08 -1.52 -7.26
C GLU A 102 2.43 -1.75 -7.98
N ASP A 103 3.54 -1.71 -7.24
CA ASP A 103 4.88 -1.87 -7.79
C ASP A 103 5.08 -3.20 -8.52
N LEU A 104 4.35 -4.25 -8.14
CA LEU A 104 4.48 -5.57 -8.74
C LEU A 104 3.99 -5.65 -10.19
N TYR A 105 3.13 -4.72 -10.63
CA TYR A 105 2.66 -4.68 -12.02
C TYR A 105 3.72 -4.17 -13.00
N THR A 106 4.79 -3.54 -12.48
CA THR A 106 5.89 -3.01 -13.30
C THR A 106 7.26 -3.57 -12.90
N LEU A 107 7.32 -4.33 -11.80
CA LEU A 107 8.57 -4.90 -11.29
C LEU A 107 9.16 -5.95 -12.24
N ASN A 108 10.40 -5.73 -12.67
CA ASN A 108 11.16 -6.75 -13.35
C ASN A 108 11.85 -7.67 -12.32
N ILE A 109 11.14 -8.74 -11.90
CA ILE A 109 11.63 -9.69 -10.89
C ILE A 109 13.00 -10.30 -11.27
N PRO A 110 13.25 -10.80 -12.48
CA PRO A 110 14.55 -11.35 -12.85
C PRO A 110 15.70 -10.34 -12.67
N SER A 111 15.49 -9.08 -13.05
CA SER A 111 16.50 -8.03 -12.92
C SER A 111 16.74 -7.67 -11.44
N ALA A 112 15.67 -7.52 -10.66
CA ALA A 112 15.75 -7.23 -9.23
C ALA A 112 16.44 -8.38 -8.45
N ARG A 113 16.07 -9.62 -8.74
CA ARG A 113 16.69 -10.83 -8.18
C ARG A 113 18.19 -10.86 -8.44
N LYS A 114 18.62 -10.59 -9.69
CA LYS A 114 20.04 -10.53 -10.06
C LYS A 114 20.78 -9.45 -9.26
N ALA A 115 20.18 -8.30 -9.02
CA ALA A 115 20.79 -7.22 -8.26
C ALA A 115 21.01 -7.62 -6.78
N TYR A 116 20.00 -8.19 -6.13
CA TYR A 116 20.12 -8.65 -4.75
C TYR A 116 21.05 -9.85 -4.59
N GLN A 117 21.06 -10.78 -5.56
CA GLN A 117 22.02 -11.89 -5.56
C GLN A 117 23.48 -11.37 -5.63
N LYS A 118 23.74 -10.44 -6.55
CA LYS A 118 25.07 -9.81 -6.65
C LYS A 118 25.47 -9.10 -5.36
N GLN A 119 24.55 -8.41 -4.69
CA GLN A 119 24.77 -7.77 -3.41
C GLN A 119 25.12 -8.81 -2.33
N LEU A 120 24.35 -9.89 -2.27
CA LEU A 120 24.55 -10.98 -1.31
C LEU A 120 25.91 -11.67 -1.52
N ASP A 121 26.25 -11.98 -2.77
CA ASP A 121 27.54 -12.60 -3.11
C ASP A 121 28.71 -11.71 -2.70
N GLY A 122 28.60 -10.39 -2.94
CA GLY A 122 29.60 -9.42 -2.51
C GLY A 122 29.78 -9.37 -1.00
N LEU A 123 28.68 -9.40 -0.25
CA LEU A 123 28.73 -9.42 1.23
C LEU A 123 29.28 -10.74 1.77
N ASN A 124 28.91 -11.87 1.16
CA ASN A 124 29.40 -13.20 1.55
C ASN A 124 30.90 -13.40 1.27
N ALA A 125 31.48 -12.64 0.35
CA ALA A 125 32.92 -12.70 0.04
C ALA A 125 33.78 -11.94 1.08
N LEU A 126 33.16 -11.14 1.96
CA LEU A 126 33.90 -10.41 2.98
C LEU A 126 34.31 -11.33 4.15
N PRO A 127 35.54 -11.25 4.65
CA PRO A 127 35.99 -12.10 5.76
C PRO A 127 35.26 -11.80 7.08
N THR A 128 34.78 -10.57 7.25
CA THR A 128 33.98 -10.11 8.39
C THR A 128 33.01 -9.04 7.91
N LEU A 129 31.82 -9.01 8.48
CA LEU A 129 30.81 -8.00 8.19
C LEU A 129 30.77 -6.97 9.32
N THR A 130 30.63 -5.71 8.98
CA THR A 130 30.16 -4.69 9.93
C THR A 130 28.70 -4.95 10.29
N ALA A 131 28.21 -4.34 11.36
CA ALA A 131 26.81 -4.49 11.76
C ALA A 131 25.82 -4.04 10.67
N ASP A 132 26.12 -2.95 9.95
CA ASP A 132 25.30 -2.48 8.82
C ASP A 132 25.38 -3.44 7.62
N GLN A 133 26.55 -3.97 7.31
CA GLN A 133 26.71 -4.98 6.25
C GLN A 133 25.91 -6.26 6.56
N ALA A 134 25.87 -6.67 7.83
CA ALA A 134 25.06 -7.80 8.27
C ALA A 134 23.54 -7.49 8.13
N ALA A 135 23.10 -6.25 8.36
CA ALA A 135 21.73 -5.84 8.09
C ALA A 135 21.40 -5.91 6.59
N LEU A 136 22.28 -5.39 5.73
CA LEU A 136 22.13 -5.47 4.28
C LEU A 136 22.14 -6.92 3.76
N GLN A 137 22.92 -7.80 4.38
CA GLN A 137 22.93 -9.23 4.04
C GLN A 137 21.56 -9.87 4.35
N ARG A 138 21.02 -9.62 5.56
CA ARG A 138 19.67 -10.12 5.93
C ARG A 138 18.59 -9.58 4.99
N LEU A 139 18.67 -8.30 4.64
CA LEU A 139 17.75 -7.70 3.68
C LEU A 139 17.86 -8.36 2.30
N ALA A 140 19.06 -8.62 1.80
CA ALA A 140 19.25 -9.27 0.51
C ALA A 140 18.66 -10.69 0.51
N VAL A 141 18.89 -11.47 1.57
CA VAL A 141 18.29 -12.80 1.75
C VAL A 141 16.76 -12.70 1.76
N TYR A 142 16.20 -11.76 2.53
CA TYR A 142 14.76 -11.54 2.59
C TYR A 142 14.16 -11.18 1.22
N GLN A 143 14.81 -10.29 0.46
CA GLN A 143 14.30 -9.88 -0.86
C GLN A 143 14.33 -11.02 -1.87
N LEU A 144 15.31 -11.89 -1.81
CA LEU A 144 15.33 -13.10 -2.65
C LEU A 144 14.19 -14.05 -2.31
N ASP A 145 13.94 -14.32 -1.01
CA ASP A 145 12.78 -15.09 -0.54
C ASP A 145 11.45 -14.40 -0.90
N ARG A 146 11.39 -13.07 -0.78
CA ARG A 146 10.21 -12.29 -1.18
C ARG A 146 9.88 -12.52 -2.66
N PHE A 147 10.87 -12.54 -3.55
CA PHE A 147 10.62 -12.82 -4.98
C PHE A 147 10.08 -14.23 -5.20
N ASP A 148 10.55 -15.23 -4.47
CA ASP A 148 10.02 -16.59 -4.54
C ASP A 148 8.55 -16.62 -4.11
N ARG A 149 8.20 -15.92 -3.03
CA ARG A 149 6.82 -15.80 -2.55
C ARG A 149 5.92 -15.03 -3.53
N ILE A 150 6.43 -13.98 -4.18
CA ILE A 150 5.69 -13.24 -5.21
C ILE A 150 5.40 -14.15 -6.39
N GLU A 151 6.39 -14.87 -6.91
CA GLU A 151 6.22 -15.79 -8.04
C GLU A 151 5.25 -16.93 -7.70
N ALA A 152 5.33 -17.48 -6.49
CA ALA A 152 4.39 -18.49 -6.01
C ALA A 152 2.96 -17.94 -5.95
N ALA A 153 2.75 -16.75 -5.36
CA ALA A 153 1.44 -16.11 -5.29
C ALA A 153 0.87 -15.81 -6.70
N MET A 154 1.71 -15.31 -7.60
CA MET A 154 1.30 -15.07 -9.00
C MET A 154 0.91 -16.35 -9.73
N ALA A 155 1.58 -17.48 -9.44
CA ALA A 155 1.26 -18.78 -10.03
C ALA A 155 -0.07 -19.37 -9.54
N GLU A 156 -0.53 -18.97 -8.35
CA GLU A 156 -1.83 -19.37 -7.80
C GLU A 156 -3.00 -18.54 -8.37
N MET A 157 -2.73 -17.34 -8.91
CA MET A 157 -3.77 -16.48 -9.47
C MET A 157 -4.39 -17.08 -10.73
N THR A 158 -5.69 -16.89 -10.86
CA THR A 158 -6.45 -17.30 -12.05
C THR A 158 -7.22 -16.10 -12.63
N ASN A 159 -7.61 -16.22 -13.90
CA ASN A 159 -8.44 -15.20 -14.58
C ASN A 159 -9.87 -15.10 -14.01
N LYS A 160 -10.22 -15.94 -13.03
CA LYS A 160 -11.52 -15.91 -12.34
C LYS A 160 -11.45 -15.14 -11.02
N ASP A 161 -10.26 -14.85 -10.56
CA ASP A 161 -10.04 -14.15 -9.32
C ASP A 161 -10.16 -12.64 -9.52
N MET A 162 -10.65 -11.95 -8.50
CA MET A 162 -10.65 -10.50 -8.49
C MET A 162 -9.28 -9.98 -8.10
N GLN A 163 -8.74 -9.01 -8.85
CA GLN A 163 -7.48 -8.35 -8.54
C GLN A 163 -7.72 -6.91 -8.08
N VAL A 164 -7.33 -6.63 -6.85
CA VAL A 164 -7.35 -5.29 -6.25
C VAL A 164 -5.92 -4.79 -6.16
N CYS A 165 -5.58 -3.81 -6.99
CA CYS A 165 -4.31 -3.09 -6.90
C CYS A 165 -4.35 -2.14 -5.72
N VAL A 166 -3.36 -2.20 -4.85
CA VAL A 166 -3.20 -1.28 -3.71
C VAL A 166 -2.02 -0.37 -3.97
N SER A 167 -2.25 0.94 -3.91
CA SER A 167 -1.22 1.96 -4.13
C SER A 167 -1.24 3.02 -3.02
N GLY A 168 -0.09 3.59 -2.70
CA GLY A 168 0.03 4.70 -1.74
C GLY A 168 -0.45 6.03 -2.29
N MET A 169 -0.42 6.20 -3.62
CA MET A 169 -0.83 7.40 -4.35
C MET A 169 -1.78 7.03 -5.49
N PRO A 170 -2.72 7.91 -5.88
CA PRO A 170 -3.57 7.68 -7.04
C PRO A 170 -2.74 7.49 -8.30
N LEU A 171 -3.10 6.46 -9.09
CA LEU A 171 -2.42 6.18 -10.34
C LEU A 171 -2.95 7.08 -11.45
N THR A 172 -2.04 7.64 -12.24
CA THR A 172 -2.42 8.46 -13.40
C THR A 172 -2.87 7.58 -14.57
N GLN A 173 -3.67 8.16 -15.47
CA GLN A 173 -4.06 7.46 -16.69
C GLN A 173 -2.86 7.04 -17.54
N GLU A 174 -1.83 7.86 -17.59
CA GLU A 174 -0.59 7.58 -18.31
C GLU A 174 0.11 6.35 -17.72
N TYR A 175 0.26 6.30 -16.39
CA TYR A 175 0.84 5.16 -15.70
C TYR A 175 0.07 3.86 -16.00
N ILE A 176 -1.26 3.88 -15.84
CA ILE A 176 -2.11 2.71 -16.09
C ILE A 176 -1.98 2.24 -17.54
N THR A 177 -2.01 3.19 -18.49
CA THR A 177 -1.89 2.87 -19.92
C THR A 177 -0.54 2.25 -20.25
N THR A 178 0.54 2.83 -19.72
CA THR A 178 1.91 2.34 -19.92
C THR A 178 2.10 0.95 -19.29
N ALA A 179 1.61 0.75 -18.07
CA ALA A 179 1.67 -0.54 -17.40
C ALA A 179 0.89 -1.63 -18.16
N LYS A 180 -0.28 -1.28 -18.72
CA LYS A 180 -1.06 -2.19 -19.58
C LYS A 180 -0.34 -2.56 -20.88
N GLN A 181 0.31 -1.58 -21.50
CA GLN A 181 1.04 -1.80 -22.77
C GLN A 181 2.28 -2.67 -22.58
N ASN A 182 2.96 -2.53 -21.44
CA ASN A 182 4.18 -3.26 -21.12
C ASN A 182 3.91 -4.63 -20.46
N ALA A 183 2.67 -4.92 -20.09
CA ALA A 183 2.31 -6.19 -19.45
C ALA A 183 2.51 -7.38 -20.43
N ASP A 184 3.03 -8.50 -19.90
CA ASP A 184 3.00 -9.76 -20.66
C ASP A 184 1.54 -10.18 -20.87
N PRO A 185 1.09 -10.36 -22.13
CA PRO A 185 -0.29 -10.77 -22.43
C PRO A 185 -0.71 -12.11 -21.81
N LYS A 186 0.28 -12.94 -21.39
CA LYS A 186 0.04 -14.24 -20.76
C LYS A 186 0.02 -14.17 -19.24
N ALA A 187 0.48 -13.07 -18.66
CA ALA A 187 0.51 -12.92 -17.21
C ALA A 187 -0.90 -12.73 -16.65
N VAL A 188 -1.26 -13.52 -15.66
CA VAL A 188 -2.52 -13.35 -14.92
C VAL A 188 -2.42 -12.12 -14.01
N CYS A 189 -1.32 -11.99 -13.26
CA CYS A 189 -1.04 -10.78 -12.50
C CYS A 189 -0.49 -9.70 -13.44
N ALA A 190 -1.40 -8.89 -13.99
CA ALA A 190 -1.08 -7.84 -14.94
C ALA A 190 -2.08 -6.68 -14.79
N MET A 191 -1.65 -5.45 -15.08
CA MET A 191 -2.50 -4.26 -14.98
C MET A 191 -3.77 -4.37 -15.86
N ASN A 192 -3.72 -5.20 -16.90
CA ASN A 192 -4.88 -5.50 -17.76
C ASN A 192 -6.01 -6.25 -17.06
N ASN A 193 -5.69 -6.97 -15.98
CA ASN A 193 -6.61 -7.82 -15.23
C ASN A 193 -7.00 -7.22 -13.87
N VAL A 194 -6.61 -5.97 -13.59
CA VAL A 194 -6.99 -5.25 -12.37
C VAL A 194 -8.45 -4.81 -12.47
N ASP A 195 -9.25 -5.21 -11.46
CA ASP A 195 -10.67 -4.85 -11.37
C ASP A 195 -10.87 -3.53 -10.61
N LEU A 196 -10.05 -3.29 -9.59
CA LEU A 196 -10.15 -2.12 -8.73
C LEU A 196 -8.77 -1.68 -8.27
N ILE A 197 -8.54 -0.37 -8.31
CA ILE A 197 -7.40 0.26 -7.65
C ILE A 197 -7.90 0.91 -6.35
N VAL A 198 -7.25 0.63 -5.22
CA VAL A 198 -7.52 1.26 -3.93
C VAL A 198 -6.28 2.05 -3.51
N THR A 199 -6.47 3.33 -3.23
CA THR A 199 -5.36 4.21 -2.94
C THR A 199 -5.72 5.30 -1.92
N GLY A 200 -4.71 5.92 -1.35
CA GLY A 200 -4.79 7.14 -0.54
C GLY A 200 -4.03 8.29 -1.18
N GLY A 201 -3.26 9.02 -0.36
CA GLY A 201 -2.24 10.00 -0.79
C GLY A 201 -2.70 11.44 -0.77
N TYR A 202 -3.80 11.80 -1.41
CA TYR A 202 -4.22 13.20 -1.55
C TYR A 202 -4.95 13.77 -0.33
N CYS A 203 -5.22 12.99 0.68
CA CYS A 203 -5.92 13.43 1.90
C CYS A 203 -7.21 14.23 1.63
N GLY A 204 -7.96 13.86 0.57
CA GLY A 204 -9.16 14.56 0.13
C GLY A 204 -8.92 16.00 -0.35
N GLY A 205 -7.68 16.34 -0.75
CA GLY A 205 -7.31 17.69 -1.19
C GLY A 205 -7.03 18.64 -0.04
N GLN A 206 -6.86 18.15 1.19
CA GLN A 206 -6.51 18.88 2.42
C GLN A 206 -7.42 20.08 2.73
N TRP A 207 -7.39 21.14 1.92
CA TRP A 207 -8.29 22.29 1.97
C TRP A 207 -9.35 22.19 0.88
N ARG A 208 -10.59 22.26 1.29
CA ARG A 208 -11.74 22.15 0.38
C ARG A 208 -12.61 23.41 0.47
N ILE A 209 -13.18 23.78 -0.66
CA ILE A 209 -14.18 24.85 -0.71
C ILE A 209 -15.55 24.19 -0.81
N PRO A 210 -16.48 24.50 0.11
CA PRO A 210 -17.84 23.96 0.05
C PRO A 210 -18.48 24.20 -1.34
N GLY A 211 -18.94 23.15 -1.98
CA GLY A 211 -19.57 23.20 -3.31
C GLY A 211 -18.60 23.25 -4.49
N MET A 212 -17.29 23.41 -4.29
CA MET A 212 -16.29 23.44 -5.36
C MET A 212 -15.29 22.28 -5.35
N GLY A 213 -15.06 21.66 -4.17
CA GLY A 213 -14.08 20.59 -4.04
C GLY A 213 -12.73 21.04 -3.49
N ALA A 214 -11.65 20.33 -3.83
CA ALA A 214 -10.31 20.63 -3.36
C ALA A 214 -9.80 21.96 -3.92
N LEU A 215 -9.16 22.76 -3.06
CA LEU A 215 -8.56 24.03 -3.48
C LEU A 215 -7.27 23.80 -4.29
N TYR A 216 -6.42 22.89 -3.82
CA TYR A 216 -5.12 22.63 -4.41
C TYR A 216 -4.64 21.23 -4.04
N VAL A 217 -4.07 20.52 -4.99
CA VAL A 217 -3.32 19.27 -4.80
C VAL A 217 -2.01 19.40 -5.57
N PRO A 218 -0.84 19.17 -4.94
CA PRO A 218 0.46 19.44 -5.58
C PRO A 218 0.64 18.80 -6.96
N GLU A 219 0.19 17.56 -7.13
CA GLU A 219 0.32 16.81 -8.38
C GLU A 219 -0.74 17.17 -9.43
N LEU A 220 -1.86 17.77 -9.02
CA LEU A 220 -2.99 18.09 -9.89
C LEU A 220 -3.16 19.60 -10.12
N GLY A 221 -2.52 20.44 -9.30
CA GLY A 221 -2.62 21.90 -9.37
C GLY A 221 -3.83 22.47 -8.62
N TRP A 222 -4.26 23.67 -9.04
CA TRP A 222 -5.37 24.41 -8.45
C TRP A 222 -6.71 23.93 -9.00
N PHE A 223 -7.69 23.75 -8.09
CA PHE A 223 -9.06 23.36 -8.39
C PHE A 223 -9.15 22.06 -9.23
N PRO A 224 -8.50 20.98 -8.79
CA PRO A 224 -8.60 19.71 -9.49
C PRO A 224 -10.03 19.17 -9.47
N GLU A 225 -10.36 18.32 -10.43
CA GLU A 225 -11.62 17.60 -10.41
C GLU A 225 -11.74 16.72 -9.16
N ASP A 226 -12.86 16.80 -8.45
CA ASP A 226 -13.05 16.11 -7.17
C ASP A 226 -12.95 14.59 -7.29
N SER A 227 -13.37 14.04 -8.43
CA SER A 227 -13.27 12.62 -8.79
C SER A 227 -11.82 12.09 -8.84
N GLN A 228 -10.85 12.96 -9.06
CA GLN A 228 -9.41 12.62 -9.05
C GLN A 228 -8.82 12.65 -7.64
N VAL A 229 -9.44 13.43 -6.73
CA VAL A 229 -8.91 13.72 -5.40
C VAL A 229 -9.44 12.74 -4.36
N GLN A 230 -10.70 12.32 -4.49
CA GLN A 230 -11.36 11.37 -3.59
C GLN A 230 -12.55 10.67 -4.25
N GLY A 231 -12.93 9.53 -3.69
CA GLY A 231 -14.07 8.75 -4.15
C GLY A 231 -13.73 7.80 -5.27
N LEU A 232 -14.75 7.32 -5.96
CA LEU A 232 -14.65 6.33 -7.02
C LEU A 232 -14.67 7.01 -8.38
N SER A 233 -13.68 6.72 -9.20
CA SER A 233 -13.58 7.22 -10.59
C SER A 233 -13.22 6.07 -11.54
N PHE A 234 -13.53 6.23 -12.81
CA PHE A 234 -13.22 5.25 -13.85
C PHE A 234 -12.38 5.92 -14.95
N PHE A 235 -11.12 5.49 -15.07
CA PHE A 235 -10.24 5.93 -16.14
C PHE A 235 -9.15 4.91 -16.43
N GLY A 236 -8.56 4.98 -17.60
CA GLY A 236 -7.61 3.96 -18.04
C GLY A 236 -8.24 2.56 -18.15
N GLY A 237 -9.58 2.45 -18.15
CA GLY A 237 -10.33 1.19 -18.21
C GLY A 237 -10.36 0.42 -16.87
N ILE A 238 -10.11 1.09 -15.74
CA ILE A 238 -10.14 0.50 -14.38
C ILE A 238 -10.87 1.43 -13.43
N TRP A 239 -11.61 0.88 -12.48
CA TRP A 239 -12.13 1.64 -11.35
C TRP A 239 -11.01 1.97 -10.36
N GLN A 240 -10.92 3.22 -9.94
CA GLN A 240 -10.00 3.65 -8.89
C GLN A 240 -10.76 4.32 -7.77
N TYR A 241 -10.56 3.85 -6.56
CA TYR A 241 -11.06 4.48 -5.34
C TYR A 241 -9.93 5.21 -4.63
N VAL A 242 -10.07 6.52 -4.45
CA VAL A 242 -9.14 7.38 -3.71
C VAL A 242 -9.72 7.69 -2.33
N SER A 243 -9.06 7.20 -1.29
CA SER A 243 -9.46 7.44 0.09
C SER A 243 -9.09 8.86 0.52
N PRO A 244 -10.00 9.63 1.16
CA PRO A 244 -9.65 10.89 1.77
C PRO A 244 -8.79 10.73 3.03
N GLY A 245 -8.66 9.52 3.58
CA GLY A 245 -7.79 9.21 4.69
C GLY A 245 -8.14 9.90 6.02
N LEU A 246 -7.29 9.71 7.02
CA LEU A 246 -7.50 10.16 8.40
C LEU A 246 -6.61 11.34 8.79
N GLY A 247 -5.41 11.40 8.24
CA GLY A 247 -4.37 12.36 8.58
C GLY A 247 -4.32 13.59 7.67
N LYS A 248 -3.27 14.35 7.82
CA LYS A 248 -2.86 15.42 6.90
C LYS A 248 -1.86 14.86 5.90
N GLY A 249 -1.85 15.39 4.67
CA GLY A 249 -0.87 15.00 3.67
C GLY A 249 0.48 15.67 3.89
N LEU A 250 1.57 14.93 3.69
CA LEU A 250 2.93 15.44 3.77
C LEU A 250 3.34 16.19 2.49
N ILE A 251 2.66 15.91 1.38
CA ILE A 251 2.92 16.54 0.07
C ILE A 251 2.50 18.01 0.00
N TYR A 252 1.69 18.49 0.95
CA TYR A 252 1.13 19.85 0.91
C TYR A 252 2.11 20.88 1.47
N PRO A 253 2.07 22.14 0.97
CA PRO A 253 2.85 23.22 1.54
C PRO A 253 2.60 23.38 3.05
N TRP A 254 3.61 23.88 3.78
CA TRP A 254 3.54 24.04 5.24
C TRP A 254 2.34 24.87 5.71
N TRP A 255 1.88 25.84 4.92
CA TRP A 255 0.71 26.69 5.25
C TRP A 255 -0.62 25.96 5.08
N MET A 256 -0.64 24.80 4.39
CA MET A 256 -1.77 23.87 4.33
C MET A 256 -1.63 22.73 5.35
N GLY A 257 -0.93 22.91 6.44
CA GLY A 257 -0.59 21.85 7.40
C GLY A 257 -1.77 21.26 8.21
N PHE A 258 -3.03 21.59 7.87
CA PHE A 258 -4.24 21.08 8.52
C PHE A 258 -5.37 20.90 7.50
N ARG A 259 -6.40 20.14 7.85
CA ARG A 259 -7.61 19.98 7.02
C ARG A 259 -8.58 21.12 7.25
N LEU A 260 -9.10 21.70 6.16
CA LEU A 260 -10.11 22.74 6.17
C LEU A 260 -11.33 22.30 5.36
N PHE A 261 -12.52 22.28 5.97
CA PHE A 261 -13.78 21.78 5.38
C PHE A 261 -13.67 20.37 4.77
N ASN A 262 -12.80 19.54 5.35
CA ASN A 262 -12.43 18.24 4.86
C ASN A 262 -12.33 17.27 6.05
N SER A 263 -13.41 16.60 6.37
CA SER A 263 -13.45 15.66 7.50
C SER A 263 -12.62 14.40 7.20
N PRO A 264 -11.83 13.90 8.16
CA PRO A 264 -11.24 12.58 8.07
C PRO A 264 -12.31 11.50 7.85
N ALA A 265 -12.02 10.52 7.02
CA ALA A 265 -12.99 9.47 6.73
C ALA A 265 -12.33 8.09 6.62
N VAL A 266 -13.09 7.09 7.05
CA VAL A 266 -12.83 5.67 6.78
C VAL A 266 -13.90 5.20 5.80
N THR A 267 -13.47 4.53 4.74
CA THR A 267 -14.41 4.03 3.72
C THR A 267 -14.58 2.54 3.85
N THR A 268 -15.82 2.08 3.77
CA THR A 268 -16.15 0.67 3.65
C THR A 268 -16.48 0.36 2.19
N ILE A 269 -15.74 -0.57 1.61
CA ILE A 269 -15.98 -1.08 0.26
C ILE A 269 -16.51 -2.49 0.41
N THR A 270 -17.68 -2.77 -0.17
CA THR A 270 -18.23 -4.11 -0.26
C THR A 270 -17.94 -4.66 -1.64
N LEU A 271 -17.14 -5.72 -1.70
CA LEU A 271 -16.85 -6.44 -2.92
C LEU A 271 -17.82 -7.61 -3.04
N SER A 272 -18.56 -7.68 -4.13
CA SER A 272 -19.49 -8.77 -4.41
C SER A 272 -19.27 -9.29 -5.83
N LYS A 273 -19.35 -10.60 -6.01
CA LYS A 273 -19.38 -11.20 -7.34
C LYS A 273 -20.79 -11.12 -7.86
N ASN A 274 -21.00 -10.47 -8.98
CA ASN A 274 -22.26 -10.62 -9.71
C ASN A 274 -22.35 -12.06 -10.24
N ILE A 275 -23.28 -12.85 -9.69
CA ILE A 275 -23.64 -14.16 -10.26
C ILE A 275 -24.58 -13.83 -11.42
N SER A 276 -24.00 -13.66 -12.62
CA SER A 276 -24.77 -13.63 -13.87
C SER A 276 -24.93 -15.04 -14.38
#